data_eaba8f8552b259ab0d258cec9db79715
#
_entry.id   eaba8f8552b259ab0d258cec9db79715
#
_cell.length_a   1.000
_cell.length_b   1.000
_cell.length_c   1.000
_cell.angle_alpha   90.00
_cell.angle_beta   90.00
_cell.angle_gamma   90.00
#
_symmetry.space_group_name_H-M   'P 1'
#
loop_
_entity.id
_entity.type
_entity.pdbx_description
1 polymer ?
#
loop_
_entity_poly.entity_id
_entity_poly.type
_entity_poly.pdbx_seq_one_letter_code
_entity_poly.pdbx_strand_id
1 'polypeptide(L)'
;QWGMHNTGQSGGLEDADIDAPEAWDLTTGGVNALGDEIVVAIVDGGCLLSHNDLNDNLWINEDEIPGNGIDDDNDGYVDDINGWNAYNSNGSISSDGHGTHVAGIVGAEGNNGSMVAGVNWDVKLMIIMGSSGNTSTVLEAYGYALDQRALYNETNGEEGAFVVATNSSFGVDFADCTSGNYPLWDEAYTAMGEAGILSAAATINANQNVDNIGDVPTGCTSDYLVTVTNTNRHDQKASAGYGVESIDLGAPGSSILSTYSNGSTSSLSGTSMATPHVAGAIGFLHAAMTAGFCELQKDDPGEGALILKSMILDGTDVISSLENITVSGGRLNLNNSSILVSEFMASDSLDPNPVTDLTGDGSGGTVIQLSWVNPTSLFGGDTIPDYENDLYRDGSWIESTVSGITNYVDTPVYPGTIYEYTVITRLVENDSTSVPVTLSVAAEAGDCQLGDPNMDGIINVMDMIKTLQFIMEWDIPTPNEFCATDVDFDNTITVYDLMLISDIILGR
;
A
#
# COMPACT_ATOMS: atom_id res chain seq x y z
N GLN A 1 -25.35 -20.92 1.78
CA GLN A 1 -23.93 -20.65 2.08
C GLN A 1 -23.83 -19.98 3.46
N TRP A 2 -23.46 -20.75 4.47
CA TRP A 2 -23.38 -20.23 5.82
C TRP A 2 -22.24 -19.20 6.00
N GLY A 3 -21.20 -19.29 5.21
CA GLY A 3 -20.08 -18.35 5.28
C GLY A 3 -20.47 -16.92 4.86
N MET A 4 -21.46 -16.78 4.00
CA MET A 4 -22.01 -15.48 3.55
C MET A 4 -23.14 -15.00 4.45
N HIS A 5 -24.00 -15.94 4.92
CA HIS A 5 -25.18 -15.63 5.75
C HIS A 5 -25.58 -16.85 6.60
N ASN A 6 -25.38 -16.75 7.90
CA ASN A 6 -25.63 -17.80 8.88
C ASN A 6 -26.83 -17.50 9.79
N THR A 7 -28.00 -17.94 9.38
CA THR A 7 -29.26 -17.81 10.18
C THR A 7 -29.47 -18.98 11.15
N GLY A 8 -28.39 -19.66 11.58
CA GLY A 8 -28.47 -20.89 12.39
C GLY A 8 -28.79 -22.14 11.58
N GLN A 9 -28.80 -22.08 10.24
CA GLN A 9 -29.06 -23.25 9.38
C GLN A 9 -28.01 -24.33 9.63
N SER A 10 -28.42 -25.57 9.48
CA SER A 10 -27.57 -26.75 9.76
C SER A 10 -27.02 -26.79 11.20
N GLY A 11 -27.68 -26.09 12.15
CA GLY A 11 -27.30 -26.02 13.56
C GLY A 11 -26.12 -25.09 13.82
N GLY A 12 -25.82 -24.14 12.92
CA GLY A 12 -24.82 -23.09 13.14
C GLY A 12 -25.22 -22.09 14.24
N LEU A 13 -24.28 -21.29 14.68
CA LEU A 13 -24.53 -20.12 15.50
C LEU A 13 -25.02 -19.00 14.58
N GLU A 14 -26.17 -18.41 14.87
CA GLU A 14 -26.69 -17.28 14.12
C GLU A 14 -25.63 -16.16 14.13
N ASP A 15 -25.42 -15.49 12.98
CA ASP A 15 -24.47 -14.39 12.83
C ASP A 15 -22.97 -14.81 12.84
N ALA A 16 -22.67 -16.12 12.76
CA ALA A 16 -21.31 -16.60 12.62
C ALA A 16 -20.93 -16.73 11.13
N ASP A 17 -20.84 -15.60 10.43
CA ASP A 17 -20.54 -15.45 9.00
C ASP A 17 -19.78 -14.15 8.71
N ILE A 18 -19.75 -13.63 7.49
CA ILE A 18 -19.04 -12.40 7.11
C ILE A 18 -19.96 -11.19 6.93
N ASP A 19 -21.23 -11.25 7.27
CA ASP A 19 -22.26 -10.20 7.07
C ASP A 19 -22.35 -9.72 5.60
N ALA A 20 -22.26 -10.68 4.66
CA ALA A 20 -22.29 -10.35 3.24
C ALA A 20 -23.62 -9.74 2.78
N PRO A 21 -24.81 -10.22 3.19
CA PRO A 21 -26.09 -9.60 2.82
C PRO A 21 -26.21 -8.14 3.23
N GLU A 22 -25.71 -7.77 4.41
CA GLU A 22 -25.70 -6.41 4.92
C GLU A 22 -24.78 -5.52 4.08
N ALA A 23 -23.60 -6.04 3.71
CA ALA A 23 -22.67 -5.34 2.84
C ALA A 23 -23.21 -5.20 1.41
N TRP A 24 -23.94 -6.19 0.88
CA TRP A 24 -24.52 -6.14 -0.46
C TRP A 24 -25.63 -5.09 -0.61
N ASP A 25 -26.17 -4.56 0.49
CA ASP A 25 -27.06 -3.38 0.45
C ASP A 25 -26.31 -2.11 0.02
N LEU A 26 -24.96 -2.07 0.15
CA LEU A 26 -24.13 -0.96 -0.28
C LEU A 26 -23.66 -1.12 -1.74
N THR A 27 -23.10 -2.25 -2.10
CA THR A 27 -22.61 -2.59 -3.45
C THR A 27 -22.62 -4.10 -3.63
N THR A 28 -22.51 -4.58 -4.87
CA THR A 28 -22.32 -6.00 -5.20
C THR A 28 -20.94 -6.30 -5.82
N GLY A 29 -20.05 -5.31 -5.84
CA GLY A 29 -18.73 -5.41 -6.47
C GLY A 29 -18.73 -4.84 -7.89
N GLY A 30 -17.76 -5.26 -8.69
CA GLY A 30 -17.67 -4.98 -10.13
C GLY A 30 -16.73 -3.86 -10.48
N VAL A 31 -17.09 -2.62 -10.20
CA VAL A 31 -16.29 -1.43 -10.52
C VAL A 31 -16.10 -0.54 -9.29
N ASN A 32 -15.02 0.21 -9.26
CA ASN A 32 -14.81 1.24 -8.25
C ASN A 32 -15.56 2.54 -8.58
N ALA A 33 -15.45 3.56 -7.73
CA ALA A 33 -16.13 4.85 -7.92
C ALA A 33 -15.62 5.66 -9.13
N LEU A 34 -14.46 5.33 -9.69
CA LEU A 34 -13.91 5.96 -10.90
C LEU A 34 -14.28 5.20 -12.17
N GLY A 35 -14.91 4.03 -12.04
CA GLY A 35 -15.33 3.18 -13.15
C GLY A 35 -14.31 2.10 -13.56
N ASP A 36 -13.24 1.93 -12.80
CA ASP A 36 -12.24 0.90 -13.06
C ASP A 36 -12.80 -0.49 -12.71
N GLU A 37 -12.65 -1.46 -13.63
CA GLU A 37 -13.11 -2.84 -13.46
C GLU A 37 -12.21 -3.57 -12.45
N ILE A 38 -12.77 -4.03 -11.34
CA ILE A 38 -12.03 -4.65 -10.25
C ILE A 38 -11.65 -6.09 -10.61
N VAL A 39 -10.36 -6.39 -10.54
CA VAL A 39 -9.81 -7.73 -10.83
C VAL A 39 -9.21 -8.35 -9.57
N VAL A 40 -9.59 -9.60 -9.29
CA VAL A 40 -8.97 -10.44 -8.26
C VAL A 40 -8.25 -11.61 -8.91
N ALA A 41 -6.94 -11.73 -8.69
CA ALA A 41 -6.12 -12.79 -9.24
C ALA A 41 -6.21 -14.05 -8.37
N ILE A 42 -6.63 -15.16 -8.97
CA ILE A 42 -6.74 -16.47 -8.34
C ILE A 42 -5.49 -17.28 -8.68
N VAL A 43 -4.52 -17.29 -7.78
CA VAL A 43 -3.29 -18.09 -7.94
C VAL A 43 -3.53 -19.49 -7.38
N ASP A 44 -3.77 -20.46 -8.27
CA ASP A 44 -4.13 -21.84 -7.89
C ASP A 44 -3.66 -22.87 -8.93
N GLY A 45 -4.21 -24.07 -8.93
CA GLY A 45 -3.92 -25.14 -9.90
C GLY A 45 -4.63 -24.99 -11.25
N GLY A 46 -5.55 -24.02 -11.38
CA GLY A 46 -6.39 -23.77 -12.56
C GLY A 46 -7.87 -23.55 -12.20
N CYS A 47 -8.74 -23.42 -13.20
CA CYS A 47 -10.17 -23.19 -13.02
C CYS A 47 -10.97 -23.78 -14.17
N LEU A 48 -12.21 -24.23 -13.91
CA LEU A 48 -13.16 -24.57 -14.98
C LEU A 48 -13.75 -23.29 -15.58
N LEU A 49 -13.10 -22.74 -16.60
CA LEU A 49 -13.51 -21.46 -17.24
C LEU A 49 -14.94 -21.49 -17.81
N SER A 50 -15.47 -22.67 -18.16
CA SER A 50 -16.84 -22.83 -18.68
C SER A 50 -17.88 -23.10 -17.58
N HIS A 51 -17.56 -22.85 -16.30
CA HIS A 51 -18.52 -23.02 -15.21
C HIS A 51 -19.62 -21.95 -15.30
N ASN A 52 -20.91 -22.35 -15.35
CA ASN A 52 -22.03 -21.44 -15.57
C ASN A 52 -22.24 -20.35 -14.50
N ASP A 53 -21.60 -20.49 -13.37
CA ASP A 53 -21.67 -19.55 -12.24
C ASP A 53 -20.38 -18.71 -12.10
N LEU A 54 -19.47 -18.80 -13.09
CA LEU A 54 -18.18 -18.09 -13.10
C LEU A 54 -17.88 -17.40 -14.43
N ASN A 55 -18.41 -17.92 -15.55
CA ASN A 55 -17.93 -17.58 -16.88
C ASN A 55 -18.10 -16.10 -17.26
N ASP A 56 -19.11 -15.41 -16.75
CA ASP A 56 -19.34 -13.99 -17.02
C ASP A 56 -18.45 -13.09 -16.12
N ASN A 57 -17.91 -13.66 -15.03
CA ASN A 57 -16.99 -13.00 -14.11
C ASN A 57 -15.51 -13.33 -14.39
N LEU A 58 -15.18 -14.08 -15.42
CA LEU A 58 -13.78 -14.27 -15.80
C LEU A 58 -13.24 -12.96 -16.39
N TRP A 59 -12.02 -12.61 -15.95
CA TRP A 59 -11.26 -11.58 -16.62
C TRP A 59 -10.88 -12.02 -18.03
N ILE A 60 -10.91 -11.09 -18.96
CA ILE A 60 -10.57 -11.31 -20.38
C ILE A 60 -9.57 -10.24 -20.78
N ASN A 61 -8.39 -10.64 -21.24
CA ASN A 61 -7.51 -9.76 -21.98
C ASN A 61 -8.08 -9.54 -23.37
N GLU A 62 -8.71 -8.35 -23.58
CA GLU A 62 -9.39 -8.03 -24.83
C GLU A 62 -8.43 -7.64 -25.96
N ASP A 63 -7.16 -7.35 -25.62
CA ASP A 63 -6.13 -6.96 -26.58
C ASP A 63 -5.40 -8.19 -27.18
N GLU A 64 -5.64 -9.40 -26.62
CA GLU A 64 -5.14 -10.67 -27.12
C GLU A 64 -6.10 -11.37 -28.09
N ILE A 65 -5.57 -11.96 -29.19
CA ILE A 65 -6.33 -12.77 -30.14
C ILE A 65 -6.19 -14.26 -29.80
N PRO A 66 -7.25 -14.93 -29.33
CA PRO A 66 -7.14 -16.28 -28.80
C PRO A 66 -6.49 -17.30 -29.74
N GLY A 67 -5.45 -17.99 -29.28
CA GLY A 67 -4.87 -19.15 -29.91
C GLY A 67 -4.08 -18.90 -31.19
N ASN A 68 -3.62 -17.66 -31.41
CA ASN A 68 -2.81 -17.34 -32.61
C ASN A 68 -1.29 -17.55 -32.38
N GLY A 69 -0.86 -17.71 -31.10
CA GLY A 69 0.54 -17.92 -30.70
C GLY A 69 1.41 -16.68 -30.82
N ILE A 70 0.79 -15.49 -30.78
CA ILE A 70 1.43 -14.19 -30.83
C ILE A 70 1.04 -13.44 -29.54
N ASP A 71 1.91 -12.67 -29.00
CA ASP A 71 1.71 -11.67 -27.99
C ASP A 71 1.24 -10.42 -28.74
N ASP A 72 -0.11 -10.18 -28.78
CA ASP A 72 -0.69 -9.16 -29.64
C ASP A 72 -0.64 -7.77 -29.01
N ASP A 73 -0.63 -7.67 -27.67
CA ASP A 73 -0.52 -6.42 -26.92
C ASP A 73 0.92 -6.06 -26.51
N ASN A 74 1.87 -7.01 -26.71
CA ASN A 74 3.29 -6.88 -26.42
C ASN A 74 3.62 -6.67 -24.93
N ASP A 75 2.79 -7.23 -24.04
CA ASP A 75 3.01 -7.22 -22.59
C ASP A 75 4.00 -8.31 -22.11
N GLY A 76 4.39 -9.22 -23.00
CA GLY A 76 5.33 -10.33 -22.74
C GLY A 76 4.67 -11.67 -22.51
N TYR A 77 3.33 -11.76 -22.56
CA TYR A 77 2.54 -12.96 -22.28
C TYR A 77 1.70 -13.37 -23.49
N VAL A 78 1.98 -14.51 -24.08
CA VAL A 78 1.35 -15.00 -25.32
C VAL A 78 0.02 -15.72 -25.02
N ASP A 79 -1.06 -15.31 -25.71
CA ASP A 79 -2.40 -15.93 -25.62
C ASP A 79 -2.94 -15.98 -24.16
N ASP A 80 -2.72 -14.97 -23.32
CA ASP A 80 -3.09 -14.94 -21.89
C ASP A 80 -4.54 -14.46 -21.64
N ILE A 81 -5.47 -14.88 -22.48
CA ILE A 81 -6.87 -14.45 -22.55
C ILE A 81 -7.61 -14.40 -21.20
N ASN A 82 -7.41 -15.39 -20.33
CA ASN A 82 -8.05 -15.42 -19.01
C ASN A 82 -7.07 -15.44 -17.84
N GLY A 83 -5.80 -15.14 -18.14
CA GLY A 83 -4.69 -15.19 -17.21
C GLY A 83 -3.56 -16.10 -17.68
N TRP A 84 -2.70 -16.54 -16.76
CA TRP A 84 -1.41 -17.13 -17.08
C TRP A 84 -1.19 -18.50 -16.44
N ASN A 85 -0.43 -19.35 -17.11
CA ASN A 85 0.01 -20.65 -16.62
C ASN A 85 1.53 -20.64 -16.36
N ALA A 86 1.92 -20.32 -15.13
CA ALA A 86 3.31 -20.28 -14.69
C ALA A 86 4.01 -21.65 -14.60
N TYR A 87 3.28 -22.76 -14.72
CA TYR A 87 3.93 -24.09 -14.84
C TYR A 87 4.53 -24.33 -16.22
N ASN A 88 3.98 -23.68 -17.24
CA ASN A 88 4.34 -23.92 -18.64
C ASN A 88 4.67 -22.64 -19.42
N SER A 89 4.62 -21.48 -18.76
CA SER A 89 4.86 -20.15 -19.34
C SER A 89 4.04 -19.95 -20.62
N ASN A 90 2.70 -20.03 -20.51
CA ASN A 90 1.73 -19.80 -21.58
C ASN A 90 0.33 -19.47 -21.04
N GLY A 91 -0.58 -18.95 -21.90
CA GLY A 91 -1.96 -18.58 -21.55
C GLY A 91 -2.95 -19.76 -21.40
N SER A 92 -2.51 -21.04 -21.44
CA SER A 92 -3.42 -22.20 -21.38
C SER A 92 -3.84 -22.52 -19.95
N ILE A 93 -5.08 -22.22 -19.59
CA ILE A 93 -5.66 -22.53 -18.28
C ILE A 93 -6.35 -23.89 -18.32
N SER A 94 -5.97 -24.78 -17.41
CA SER A 94 -6.60 -26.10 -17.22
C SER A 94 -7.62 -26.07 -16.09
N SER A 95 -8.62 -26.98 -16.17
CA SER A 95 -9.61 -27.16 -15.10
C SER A 95 -8.98 -27.80 -13.86
N ASP A 96 -9.18 -27.20 -12.70
CA ASP A 96 -8.84 -27.73 -11.38
C ASP A 96 -10.04 -27.61 -10.42
N GLY A 97 -10.23 -28.58 -9.54
CA GLY A 97 -11.35 -28.60 -8.60
C GLY A 97 -11.17 -27.63 -7.44
N HIS A 98 -9.94 -27.49 -6.96
CA HIS A 98 -9.61 -26.61 -5.84
C HIS A 98 -9.69 -25.14 -6.29
N GLY A 99 -9.01 -24.77 -7.36
CA GLY A 99 -9.03 -23.40 -7.87
C GLY A 99 -10.42 -22.96 -8.37
N THR A 100 -11.23 -23.88 -8.98
CA THR A 100 -12.63 -23.57 -9.31
C THR A 100 -13.45 -23.28 -8.05
N HIS A 101 -13.20 -23.98 -6.94
CA HIS A 101 -13.91 -23.77 -5.68
C HIS A 101 -13.51 -22.43 -5.03
N VAL A 102 -12.23 -22.12 -5.04
CA VAL A 102 -11.68 -20.86 -4.55
C VAL A 102 -12.24 -19.68 -5.36
N ALA A 103 -12.18 -19.75 -6.69
CA ALA A 103 -12.74 -18.72 -7.58
C ALA A 103 -14.22 -18.40 -7.29
N GLY A 104 -15.03 -19.45 -7.03
CA GLY A 104 -16.45 -19.26 -6.71
C GLY A 104 -16.73 -18.63 -5.34
N ILE A 105 -15.83 -18.74 -4.37
CA ILE A 105 -15.95 -18.01 -3.10
C ILE A 105 -15.70 -16.52 -3.33
N VAL A 106 -14.69 -16.18 -4.12
CA VAL A 106 -14.38 -14.79 -4.44
C VAL A 106 -15.47 -14.13 -5.28
N GLY A 107 -15.91 -14.79 -6.37
CA GLY A 107 -16.71 -14.12 -7.39
C GLY A 107 -17.61 -15.06 -8.21
N ALA A 108 -18.32 -16.02 -7.59
CA ALA A 108 -19.44 -16.64 -8.29
C ALA A 108 -20.53 -15.58 -8.52
N GLU A 109 -21.13 -15.62 -9.72
CA GLU A 109 -22.14 -14.64 -10.13
C GLU A 109 -23.32 -14.59 -9.15
N GLY A 110 -23.62 -13.39 -8.66
CA GLY A 110 -24.74 -13.20 -7.72
C GLY A 110 -26.06 -12.99 -8.43
N ASN A 111 -27.17 -13.29 -7.72
CA ASN A 111 -28.54 -12.99 -8.15
C ASN A 111 -28.93 -13.56 -9.55
N ASN A 112 -28.19 -14.50 -10.08
CA ASN A 112 -28.45 -15.15 -11.38
C ASN A 112 -29.46 -16.32 -11.28
N GLY A 113 -29.93 -16.66 -10.05
CA GLY A 113 -30.83 -17.76 -9.78
C GLY A 113 -30.19 -19.14 -9.94
N SER A 114 -28.87 -19.21 -9.96
CA SER A 114 -28.04 -20.42 -10.07
C SER A 114 -27.31 -20.67 -8.73
N MET A 115 -26.73 -21.77 -8.59
CA MET A 115 -25.96 -22.47 -7.56
C MET A 115 -25.56 -21.67 -6.30
N VAL A 116 -24.58 -20.74 -6.41
CA VAL A 116 -23.97 -20.01 -5.28
C VAL A 116 -23.74 -18.54 -5.64
N ALA A 117 -23.41 -17.71 -4.64
CA ALA A 117 -22.89 -16.35 -4.86
C ALA A 117 -21.50 -16.27 -4.23
N GLY A 118 -20.60 -15.55 -4.86
CA GLY A 118 -19.31 -15.15 -4.30
C GLY A 118 -19.47 -13.98 -3.33
N VAL A 119 -18.38 -13.55 -2.71
CA VAL A 119 -18.33 -12.31 -1.92
C VAL A 119 -18.68 -11.12 -2.81
N ASN A 120 -18.15 -11.11 -4.03
CA ASN A 120 -18.52 -10.19 -5.11
C ASN A 120 -19.42 -10.87 -6.13
N TRP A 121 -20.43 -10.18 -6.65
CA TRP A 121 -21.32 -10.72 -7.68
C TRP A 121 -20.83 -10.45 -9.10
N ASP A 122 -20.06 -9.40 -9.30
CA ASP A 122 -19.70 -8.86 -10.63
C ASP A 122 -18.17 -8.64 -10.82
N VAL A 123 -17.31 -9.04 -9.85
CA VAL A 123 -15.84 -8.90 -9.93
C VAL A 123 -15.25 -9.72 -11.06
N LYS A 124 -14.12 -9.29 -11.63
CA LYS A 124 -13.38 -10.11 -12.60
C LYS A 124 -12.34 -11.00 -11.93
N LEU A 125 -12.30 -12.25 -12.37
CA LEU A 125 -11.44 -13.32 -11.87
C LEU A 125 -10.33 -13.58 -12.90
N MET A 126 -9.11 -13.15 -12.60
CA MET A 126 -7.91 -13.46 -13.38
C MET A 126 -7.34 -14.80 -12.89
N ILE A 127 -7.29 -15.80 -13.74
CA ILE A 127 -6.88 -17.14 -13.34
C ILE A 127 -5.39 -17.36 -13.61
N ILE A 128 -4.63 -17.59 -12.54
CA ILE A 128 -3.18 -17.81 -12.63
C ILE A 128 -2.85 -19.21 -12.10
N MET A 129 -2.32 -20.05 -12.97
CA MET A 129 -1.87 -21.39 -12.59
C MET A 129 -0.46 -21.32 -12.05
N GLY A 130 -0.28 -21.43 -10.72
CA GLY A 130 1.02 -21.23 -10.10
C GLY A 130 1.14 -21.74 -8.66
N SER A 131 0.10 -22.41 -8.12
CA SER A 131 0.14 -22.96 -6.75
C SER A 131 1.21 -24.05 -6.62
N SER A 132 2.37 -23.70 -6.06
CA SER A 132 3.54 -24.58 -5.99
C SER A 132 4.37 -24.31 -4.74
N GLY A 133 5.15 -25.32 -4.33
CA GLY A 133 6.28 -25.10 -3.41
C GLY A 133 7.58 -24.70 -4.13
N ASN A 134 7.55 -24.57 -5.46
CA ASN A 134 8.70 -24.14 -6.24
C ASN A 134 8.68 -22.61 -6.41
N THR A 135 9.63 -21.95 -5.80
CA THR A 135 9.74 -20.48 -5.79
C THR A 135 9.71 -19.87 -7.20
N SER A 136 10.38 -20.45 -8.21
CA SER A 136 10.38 -19.88 -9.55
C SER A 136 8.99 -19.87 -10.20
N THR A 137 8.19 -20.90 -10.00
CA THR A 137 6.82 -20.98 -10.51
C THR A 137 5.91 -19.95 -9.80
N VAL A 138 6.07 -19.82 -8.49
CA VAL A 138 5.29 -18.86 -7.70
C VAL A 138 5.64 -17.43 -8.05
N LEU A 139 6.92 -17.12 -8.22
CA LEU A 139 7.37 -15.79 -8.64
C LEU A 139 6.91 -15.43 -10.05
N GLU A 140 6.87 -16.40 -10.97
CA GLU A 140 6.29 -16.19 -12.31
C GLU A 140 4.79 -15.89 -12.23
N ALA A 141 4.06 -16.60 -11.35
CA ALA A 141 2.63 -16.35 -11.15
C ALA A 141 2.35 -14.97 -10.53
N TYR A 142 3.10 -14.57 -9.52
CA TYR A 142 2.95 -13.24 -8.91
C TYR A 142 3.46 -12.12 -9.83
N GLY A 143 4.54 -12.39 -10.58
CA GLY A 143 5.05 -11.47 -11.59
C GLY A 143 4.00 -11.11 -12.62
N TYR A 144 3.25 -12.09 -13.13
CA TYR A 144 2.15 -11.82 -14.06
C TYR A 144 1.08 -10.88 -13.48
N ALA A 145 0.61 -11.12 -12.25
CA ALA A 145 -0.36 -10.24 -11.61
C ALA A 145 0.20 -8.82 -11.37
N LEU A 146 1.47 -8.74 -10.98
CA LEU A 146 2.17 -7.46 -10.79
C LEU A 146 2.35 -6.71 -12.10
N ASP A 147 2.78 -7.39 -13.18
CA ASP A 147 3.01 -6.76 -14.48
C ASP A 147 1.71 -6.19 -15.06
N GLN A 148 0.60 -6.93 -14.98
CA GLN A 148 -0.73 -6.44 -15.37
C GLN A 148 -1.17 -5.20 -14.58
N ARG A 149 -0.93 -5.19 -13.27
CA ARG A 149 -1.26 -4.03 -12.43
C ARG A 149 -0.29 -2.85 -12.67
N ALA A 150 0.99 -3.10 -12.86
CA ALA A 150 1.97 -2.06 -13.14
C ALA A 150 1.66 -1.37 -14.48
N LEU A 151 1.33 -2.16 -15.49
CA LEU A 151 0.91 -1.64 -16.81
C LEU A 151 -0.35 -0.77 -16.68
N TYR A 152 -1.35 -1.22 -15.92
CA TYR A 152 -2.54 -0.43 -15.61
C TYR A 152 -2.18 0.92 -14.95
N ASN A 153 -1.31 0.90 -13.93
CA ASN A 153 -0.88 2.10 -13.21
C ASN A 153 -0.11 3.08 -14.13
N GLU A 154 0.80 2.56 -14.97
CA GLU A 154 1.63 3.34 -15.90
C GLU A 154 0.81 4.00 -17.01
N THR A 155 -0.24 3.32 -17.48
CA THR A 155 -1.09 3.78 -18.60
C THR A 155 -2.36 4.49 -18.16
N ASN A 156 -2.57 4.66 -16.84
CA ASN A 156 -3.83 5.17 -16.26
C ASN A 156 -5.05 4.36 -16.69
N GLY A 157 -4.91 3.05 -16.82
CA GLY A 157 -5.98 2.12 -17.14
C GLY A 157 -6.27 1.94 -18.64
N GLU A 158 -5.39 2.44 -19.52
CA GLU A 158 -5.53 2.20 -20.98
C GLU A 158 -5.08 0.78 -21.37
N GLU A 159 -4.15 0.19 -20.62
CA GLU A 159 -3.61 -1.16 -20.82
C GLU A 159 -3.48 -1.88 -19.46
N GLY A 160 -3.35 -3.22 -19.48
CA GLY A 160 -3.22 -4.04 -18.28
C GLY A 160 -4.54 -4.24 -17.53
N ALA A 161 -4.47 -4.53 -16.22
CA ALA A 161 -5.64 -4.85 -15.41
C ALA A 161 -5.57 -4.23 -14.01
N PHE A 162 -6.69 -3.70 -13.51
CA PHE A 162 -6.82 -3.19 -12.14
C PHE A 162 -6.88 -4.34 -11.14
N VAL A 163 -5.78 -5.11 -11.05
CA VAL A 163 -5.63 -6.20 -10.07
C VAL A 163 -5.49 -5.59 -8.69
N VAL A 164 -6.44 -5.86 -7.80
CA VAL A 164 -6.47 -5.30 -6.44
C VAL A 164 -6.12 -6.31 -5.36
N ALA A 165 -6.27 -7.59 -5.66
CA ALA A 165 -5.96 -8.66 -4.73
C ALA A 165 -5.39 -9.89 -5.42
N THR A 166 -4.53 -10.65 -4.73
CA THR A 166 -4.22 -12.04 -5.06
C THR A 166 -4.80 -12.97 -4.00
N ASN A 167 -5.30 -14.13 -4.42
CA ASN A 167 -5.66 -15.22 -3.53
C ASN A 167 -4.62 -16.35 -3.62
N SER A 168 -3.94 -16.63 -2.53
CA SER A 168 -2.94 -17.70 -2.39
C SER A 168 -3.42 -18.78 -1.41
N SER A 169 -4.23 -19.73 -1.93
CA SER A 169 -4.74 -20.86 -1.14
C SER A 169 -3.77 -22.03 -1.13
N PHE A 170 -2.48 -21.77 -1.03
CA PHE A 170 -1.40 -22.76 -1.01
C PHE A 170 -0.21 -22.23 -0.20
N GLY A 171 0.77 -23.10 0.08
CA GLY A 171 1.96 -22.69 0.82
C GLY A 171 2.93 -23.85 1.04
N VAL A 172 3.93 -23.61 1.90
CA VAL A 172 4.93 -24.60 2.32
C VAL A 172 4.95 -24.65 3.84
N ASP A 173 4.37 -25.71 4.38
CA ASP A 173 4.28 -25.94 5.82
C ASP A 173 5.68 -26.02 6.46
N PHE A 174 5.82 -25.45 7.66
CA PHE A 174 7.05 -25.49 8.48
C PHE A 174 8.27 -24.84 7.79
N ALA A 175 8.05 -23.94 6.85
CA ALA A 175 9.09 -23.21 6.17
C ALA A 175 9.30 -21.82 6.82
N ASP A 176 10.55 -21.36 6.78
CA ASP A 176 10.94 -20.04 7.29
C ASP A 176 11.10 -19.07 6.10
N CYS A 177 10.29 -18.03 6.08
CA CYS A 177 10.29 -17.04 5.00
C CYS A 177 11.61 -16.23 4.90
N THR A 178 12.41 -16.22 5.95
CA THR A 178 13.68 -15.50 5.99
C THR A 178 14.86 -16.32 5.45
N SER A 179 14.65 -17.59 5.07
CA SER A 179 15.71 -18.53 4.70
C SER A 179 15.48 -19.22 3.34
N GLY A 180 16.54 -19.77 2.78
CA GLY A 180 16.49 -20.49 1.50
C GLY A 180 16.13 -19.57 0.33
N ASN A 181 15.08 -19.95 -0.43
CA ASN A 181 14.54 -19.14 -1.54
C ASN A 181 13.27 -18.36 -1.16
N TYR A 182 12.78 -18.49 0.07
CA TYR A 182 11.51 -17.92 0.48
C TYR A 182 11.55 -16.39 0.73
N PRO A 183 12.68 -15.74 1.03
CA PRO A 183 12.76 -14.27 1.03
C PRO A 183 12.27 -13.63 -0.26
N LEU A 184 12.42 -14.31 -1.41
CA LEU A 184 11.90 -13.84 -2.70
C LEU A 184 10.36 -13.81 -2.76
N TRP A 185 9.66 -14.63 -1.96
CA TRP A 185 8.20 -14.52 -1.85
C TRP A 185 7.80 -13.26 -1.08
N ASP A 186 8.52 -12.96 0.00
CA ASP A 186 8.30 -11.75 0.79
C ASP A 186 8.53 -10.47 -0.04
N GLU A 187 9.62 -10.47 -0.82
CA GLU A 187 9.92 -9.39 -1.78
C GLU A 187 8.82 -9.26 -2.85
N ALA A 188 8.26 -10.38 -3.35
CA ALA A 188 7.18 -10.36 -4.34
C ALA A 188 5.89 -9.78 -3.75
N TYR A 189 5.52 -10.16 -2.52
CA TYR A 189 4.35 -9.58 -1.83
C TYR A 189 4.54 -8.08 -1.59
N THR A 190 5.73 -7.65 -1.23
CA THR A 190 6.04 -6.23 -1.04
C THR A 190 5.92 -5.47 -2.37
N ALA A 191 6.50 -5.98 -3.45
CA ALA A 191 6.41 -5.34 -4.76
C ALA A 191 4.96 -5.26 -5.30
N MET A 192 4.16 -6.33 -5.11
CA MET A 192 2.73 -6.31 -5.43
C MET A 192 1.99 -5.27 -4.59
N GLY A 193 2.30 -5.17 -3.31
CA GLY A 193 1.67 -4.23 -2.40
C GLY A 193 1.99 -2.77 -2.74
N GLU A 194 3.23 -2.47 -3.05
CA GLU A 194 3.65 -1.13 -3.53
C GLU A 194 2.93 -0.74 -4.82
N ALA A 195 2.55 -1.71 -5.66
CA ALA A 195 1.70 -1.47 -6.84
C ALA A 195 0.19 -1.38 -6.51
N GLY A 196 -0.22 -1.62 -5.26
CA GLY A 196 -1.62 -1.54 -4.81
C GLY A 196 -2.37 -2.87 -4.78
N ILE A 197 -1.68 -4.01 -4.72
CA ILE A 197 -2.26 -5.35 -4.64
C ILE A 197 -2.09 -5.91 -3.22
N LEU A 198 -3.18 -6.13 -2.49
CA LEU A 198 -3.14 -6.91 -1.25
C LEU A 198 -3.19 -8.42 -1.54
N SER A 199 -2.37 -9.19 -0.83
CA SER A 199 -2.28 -10.64 -1.04
C SER A 199 -2.91 -11.40 0.13
N ALA A 200 -4.06 -12.05 -0.09
CA ALA A 200 -4.66 -12.95 0.90
C ALA A 200 -3.99 -14.34 0.84
N ALA A 201 -3.57 -14.88 1.99
CA ALA A 201 -2.80 -16.11 2.08
C ALA A 201 -3.32 -17.10 3.13
N ALA A 202 -3.38 -18.36 2.74
CA ALA A 202 -3.81 -19.46 3.59
C ALA A 202 -2.67 -19.97 4.49
N THR A 203 -2.94 -20.14 5.79
CA THR A 203 -2.00 -20.80 6.71
C THR A 203 -2.16 -22.32 6.70
N ILE A 204 -1.21 -23.03 7.33
CA ILE A 204 -1.19 -24.49 7.49
C ILE A 204 -2.52 -25.06 8.01
N ASN A 205 -2.98 -26.17 7.45
CA ASN A 205 -4.19 -26.90 7.87
C ASN A 205 -3.95 -27.81 9.10
N ALA A 206 -3.22 -27.30 10.08
CA ALA A 206 -2.93 -27.98 11.35
C ALA A 206 -2.98 -26.98 12.51
N ASN A 207 -3.37 -27.41 13.71
CA ASN A 207 -3.42 -26.55 14.89
C ASN A 207 -2.01 -26.27 15.42
N GLN A 208 -1.29 -25.37 14.76
CA GLN A 208 0.10 -25.01 15.04
C GLN A 208 0.24 -23.50 15.24
N ASN A 209 1.18 -23.10 16.10
CA ASN A 209 1.53 -21.69 16.26
C ASN A 209 2.62 -21.32 15.23
N VAL A 210 2.24 -20.54 14.21
CA VAL A 210 3.08 -20.14 13.07
C VAL A 210 4.25 -19.26 13.55
N ASP A 211 4.05 -18.40 14.53
CA ASP A 211 5.12 -17.57 15.11
C ASP A 211 6.31 -18.42 15.61
N ASN A 212 6.07 -19.70 15.94
CA ASN A 212 7.11 -20.60 16.47
C ASN A 212 7.68 -21.58 15.45
N ILE A 213 6.87 -21.99 14.46
CA ILE A 213 7.24 -23.11 13.56
C ILE A 213 7.54 -22.68 12.14
N GLY A 214 7.16 -21.45 11.77
CA GLY A 214 7.17 -20.95 10.41
C GLY A 214 6.07 -21.58 9.56
N ASP A 215 5.72 -20.88 8.50
CA ASP A 215 4.78 -21.26 7.44
C ASP A 215 4.95 -20.28 6.30
N VAL A 216 5.05 -20.71 5.06
CA VAL A 216 5.16 -19.81 3.90
C VAL A 216 3.88 -19.94 3.08
N PRO A 217 3.17 -18.86 2.80
CA PRO A 217 3.59 -17.45 2.96
C PRO A 217 3.23 -16.80 4.32
N THR A 218 2.40 -17.40 5.18
CA THR A 218 1.85 -16.70 6.35
C THR A 218 2.85 -16.38 7.47
N GLY A 219 4.07 -16.89 7.41
CA GLY A 219 5.19 -16.47 8.24
C GLY A 219 6.12 -15.45 7.56
N CYS A 220 5.75 -14.92 6.39
CA CYS A 220 6.45 -13.82 5.74
C CYS A 220 6.09 -12.49 6.40
N THR A 221 6.90 -11.45 6.16
CA THR A 221 6.85 -10.20 6.93
C THR A 221 6.36 -8.99 6.13
N SER A 222 6.00 -9.18 4.88
CA SER A 222 5.46 -8.10 4.05
C SER A 222 4.17 -7.52 4.66
N ASP A 223 4.12 -6.22 4.84
CA ASP A 223 2.96 -5.51 5.37
C ASP A 223 1.72 -5.64 4.48
N TYR A 224 1.90 -5.98 3.20
CA TYR A 224 0.83 -6.14 2.20
C TYR A 224 0.23 -7.56 2.14
N LEU A 225 0.71 -8.46 2.98
CA LEU A 225 0.17 -9.80 3.09
C LEU A 225 -0.96 -9.82 4.14
N VAL A 226 -2.13 -10.37 3.80
CA VAL A 226 -3.25 -10.60 4.72
C VAL A 226 -3.38 -12.09 4.98
N THR A 227 -3.02 -12.52 6.18
CA THR A 227 -2.87 -13.94 6.54
C THR A 227 -4.10 -14.49 7.24
N VAL A 228 -4.59 -15.65 6.79
CA VAL A 228 -5.95 -16.11 7.11
C VAL A 228 -5.98 -17.48 7.77
N THR A 229 -6.60 -17.57 8.95
CA THR A 229 -6.97 -18.85 9.60
C THR A 229 -8.42 -19.22 9.37
N ASN A 230 -8.79 -20.48 9.67
CA ASN A 230 -10.08 -21.07 9.37
C ASN A 230 -11.03 -21.05 10.58
N THR A 231 -12.24 -20.52 10.41
CA THR A 231 -13.33 -20.64 11.37
C THR A 231 -14.45 -21.55 10.85
N ASN A 232 -15.28 -22.06 11.78
CA ASN A 232 -16.45 -22.83 11.44
C ASN A 232 -17.75 -22.05 11.76
N ARG A 233 -18.90 -22.57 11.35
CA ARG A 233 -20.23 -21.99 11.55
C ARG A 233 -20.67 -21.78 13.01
N HIS A 234 -19.81 -22.01 13.99
CA HIS A 234 -20.04 -21.77 15.43
C HIS A 234 -19.04 -20.78 16.01
N ASP A 235 -18.36 -19.99 15.18
CA ASP A 235 -17.29 -19.08 15.57
C ASP A 235 -16.12 -19.74 16.33
N GLN A 236 -15.87 -21.00 16.00
CA GLN A 236 -14.76 -21.73 16.57
C GLN A 236 -13.61 -21.82 15.54
N LYS A 237 -12.37 -21.52 15.97
CA LYS A 237 -11.20 -21.82 15.15
C LYS A 237 -11.16 -23.32 14.81
N ALA A 238 -11.03 -23.63 13.54
CA ALA A 238 -10.84 -25.01 13.09
C ALA A 238 -9.39 -25.48 13.35
N SER A 239 -9.07 -26.71 12.89
CA SER A 239 -7.69 -27.19 12.89
C SER A 239 -6.89 -26.46 11.80
N ALA A 240 -6.35 -25.30 12.15
CA ALA A 240 -5.60 -24.41 11.27
C ALA A 240 -4.50 -23.69 12.05
N GLY A 241 -3.53 -23.11 11.36
CA GLY A 241 -2.48 -22.27 11.94
C GLY A 241 -3.05 -21.09 12.71
N TYR A 242 -2.26 -20.58 13.67
CA TYR A 242 -2.54 -19.38 14.45
C TYR A 242 -1.22 -18.73 14.85
N GLY A 243 -1.25 -17.46 15.20
CA GLY A 243 -0.08 -16.69 15.66
C GLY A 243 -0.50 -15.25 15.90
N VAL A 244 -0.03 -14.67 17.00
CA VAL A 244 -0.35 -13.27 17.36
C VAL A 244 0.48 -12.25 16.57
N GLU A 245 1.54 -12.71 15.89
CA GLU A 245 2.41 -11.89 15.06
C GLU A 245 2.20 -12.19 13.57
N SER A 246 1.89 -13.43 13.21
CA SER A 246 1.90 -13.90 11.82
C SER A 246 0.52 -14.23 11.23
N ILE A 247 -0.57 -14.28 12.00
CA ILE A 247 -1.91 -14.58 11.48
C ILE A 247 -2.85 -13.40 11.76
N ASP A 248 -3.27 -12.71 10.70
CA ASP A 248 -4.04 -11.47 10.81
C ASP A 248 -5.46 -11.70 11.34
N LEU A 249 -6.23 -12.57 10.70
CA LEU A 249 -7.65 -12.78 11.03
C LEU A 249 -8.13 -14.18 10.69
N GLY A 250 -9.34 -14.49 11.12
CA GLY A 250 -10.06 -15.71 10.71
C GLY A 250 -11.14 -15.41 9.67
N ALA A 251 -11.48 -16.44 8.87
CA ALA A 251 -12.62 -16.38 7.97
C ALA A 251 -13.29 -17.76 7.83
N PRO A 252 -14.56 -17.83 7.34
CA PRO A 252 -15.26 -19.08 7.14
C PRO A 252 -14.50 -20.05 6.23
N GLY A 253 -14.09 -21.21 6.75
CA GLY A 253 -13.33 -22.18 5.96
C GLY A 253 -13.76 -23.64 6.16
N SER A 254 -14.78 -23.92 6.99
CA SER A 254 -15.23 -25.29 7.30
C SER A 254 -16.55 -25.63 6.63
N SER A 255 -16.58 -26.64 5.75
CA SER A 255 -17.77 -27.05 4.99
C SER A 255 -18.36 -25.91 4.15
N ILE A 256 -17.51 -25.23 3.41
CA ILE A 256 -17.86 -24.12 2.51
C ILE A 256 -18.36 -24.68 1.19
N LEU A 257 -19.58 -24.28 0.80
CA LEU A 257 -20.20 -24.62 -0.48
C LEU A 257 -19.78 -23.60 -1.54
N SER A 258 -19.21 -24.07 -2.64
CA SER A 258 -18.82 -23.24 -3.78
C SER A 258 -18.84 -24.03 -5.09
N THR A 259 -18.55 -23.37 -6.21
CA THR A 259 -18.42 -23.95 -7.56
C THR A 259 -17.37 -25.06 -7.59
N TYR A 260 -17.46 -25.98 -8.56
CA TYR A 260 -16.51 -27.10 -8.66
C TYR A 260 -16.28 -27.51 -10.12
N SER A 261 -15.14 -28.13 -10.39
CA SER A 261 -14.67 -28.49 -11.75
C SER A 261 -15.52 -29.48 -12.53
N ASN A 262 -16.60 -30.01 -11.95
CA ASN A 262 -17.58 -30.82 -12.66
C ASN A 262 -18.78 -30.04 -13.19
N GLY A 263 -18.72 -28.69 -13.15
CA GLY A 263 -19.82 -27.80 -13.56
C GLY A 263 -20.97 -27.74 -12.56
N SER A 264 -20.74 -28.11 -11.31
CA SER A 264 -21.69 -28.09 -10.19
C SER A 264 -21.05 -27.49 -8.97
N THR A 265 -21.63 -27.69 -7.79
CA THR A 265 -21.06 -27.24 -6.52
C THR A 265 -20.49 -28.38 -5.69
N SER A 266 -19.57 -28.07 -4.79
CA SER A 266 -19.02 -28.98 -3.78
C SER A 266 -18.81 -28.26 -2.45
N SER A 267 -18.78 -29.02 -1.35
CA SER A 267 -18.39 -28.48 -0.03
C SER A 267 -16.98 -28.95 0.31
N LEU A 268 -16.08 -27.98 0.52
CA LEU A 268 -14.70 -28.22 0.96
C LEU A 268 -14.44 -27.59 2.32
N SER A 269 -13.30 -27.96 2.94
CA SER A 269 -12.88 -27.39 4.22
C SER A 269 -11.36 -27.20 4.22
N GLY A 270 -10.90 -26.08 4.75
CA GLY A 270 -9.49 -25.72 4.90
C GLY A 270 -9.31 -24.22 5.01
N THR A 271 -8.12 -23.81 5.33
CA THR A 271 -7.69 -22.41 5.22
C THR A 271 -7.79 -21.92 3.78
N SER A 272 -7.60 -22.81 2.81
CA SER A 272 -7.85 -22.54 1.38
C SER A 272 -9.27 -22.08 1.05
N MET A 273 -10.27 -22.34 1.90
CA MET A 273 -11.64 -21.86 1.72
C MET A 273 -11.90 -20.59 2.55
N ALA A 274 -11.10 -20.33 3.59
CA ALA A 274 -11.16 -19.10 4.37
C ALA A 274 -10.54 -17.92 3.61
N THR A 275 -9.37 -18.13 3.04
CA THR A 275 -8.59 -17.13 2.31
C THR A 275 -9.37 -16.41 1.19
N PRO A 276 -10.12 -17.11 0.32
CA PRO A 276 -10.88 -16.44 -0.74
C PRO A 276 -12.04 -15.58 -0.23
N HIS A 277 -12.54 -15.75 0.99
CA HIS A 277 -13.47 -14.78 1.59
C HIS A 277 -12.75 -13.44 1.82
N VAL A 278 -11.48 -13.47 2.23
CA VAL A 278 -10.66 -12.26 2.45
C VAL A 278 -10.25 -11.62 1.12
N ALA A 279 -9.79 -12.41 0.14
CA ALA A 279 -9.47 -11.88 -1.20
C ALA A 279 -10.72 -11.25 -1.86
N GLY A 280 -11.87 -11.90 -1.70
CA GLY A 280 -13.16 -11.35 -2.14
C GLY A 280 -13.53 -10.08 -1.41
N ALA A 281 -13.29 -10.00 -0.09
CA ALA A 281 -13.53 -8.79 0.68
C ALA A 281 -12.64 -7.61 0.21
N ILE A 282 -11.36 -7.85 -0.08
CA ILE A 282 -10.47 -6.83 -0.65
C ILE A 282 -11.08 -6.27 -1.95
N GLY A 283 -11.47 -7.14 -2.90
CA GLY A 283 -12.12 -6.70 -4.14
C GLY A 283 -13.43 -5.97 -3.91
N PHE A 284 -14.26 -6.46 -2.99
CA PHE A 284 -15.54 -5.84 -2.64
C PHE A 284 -15.36 -4.42 -2.07
N LEU A 285 -14.39 -4.24 -1.18
CA LEU A 285 -14.13 -2.96 -0.53
C LEU A 285 -13.67 -1.91 -1.54
N HIS A 286 -12.95 -2.27 -2.60
CA HIS A 286 -12.64 -1.35 -3.70
C HIS A 286 -13.90 -0.81 -4.40
N ALA A 287 -14.97 -1.62 -4.52
CA ALA A 287 -16.25 -1.15 -5.05
C ALA A 287 -17.04 -0.30 -4.04
N ALA A 288 -16.76 -0.43 -2.74
CA ALA A 288 -17.39 0.34 -1.68
C ALA A 288 -16.68 1.67 -1.40
N MET A 289 -15.46 1.88 -1.93
CA MET A 289 -14.70 3.10 -1.75
C MET A 289 -15.36 4.31 -2.40
N THR A 290 -15.18 5.47 -1.79
CA THR A 290 -15.52 6.74 -2.43
C THR A 290 -14.51 7.11 -3.51
N ALA A 291 -14.89 8.02 -4.39
CA ALA A 291 -13.99 8.53 -5.44
C ALA A 291 -12.67 9.07 -4.86
N GLY A 292 -12.70 9.76 -3.71
CA GLY A 292 -11.49 10.29 -3.08
C GLY A 292 -10.51 9.21 -2.62
N PHE A 293 -10.99 8.04 -2.11
CA PHE A 293 -10.08 6.95 -1.79
C PHE A 293 -9.49 6.28 -3.05
N CYS A 294 -10.29 6.19 -4.10
CA CYS A 294 -9.79 5.69 -5.39
C CYS A 294 -8.69 6.62 -5.95
N GLU A 295 -8.83 7.93 -5.81
CA GLU A 295 -7.78 8.90 -6.18
C GLU A 295 -6.52 8.73 -5.32
N LEU A 296 -6.66 8.58 -3.99
CA LEU A 296 -5.52 8.27 -3.11
C LEU A 296 -4.77 7.03 -3.58
N GLN A 297 -5.50 5.96 -3.92
CA GLN A 297 -4.88 4.73 -4.40
C GLN A 297 -4.21 4.86 -5.77
N LYS A 298 -4.63 5.82 -6.59
CA LYS A 298 -3.92 6.16 -7.83
C LYS A 298 -2.64 6.93 -7.56
N ASP A 299 -2.67 7.86 -6.60
CA ASP A 299 -1.52 8.70 -6.26
C ASP A 299 -0.47 7.93 -5.45
N ASP A 300 -0.89 7.11 -4.50
CA ASP A 300 -0.04 6.22 -3.71
C ASP A 300 -0.70 4.85 -3.52
N PRO A 301 -0.50 3.92 -4.49
CA PRO A 301 -1.12 2.60 -4.44
C PRO A 301 -0.74 1.78 -3.21
N GLY A 302 0.51 1.91 -2.76
CA GLY A 302 1.02 1.18 -1.59
C GLY A 302 0.36 1.66 -0.30
N GLU A 303 0.31 2.96 -0.05
CA GLU A 303 -0.36 3.53 1.12
C GLU A 303 -1.85 3.19 1.12
N GLY A 304 -2.52 3.33 -0.04
CA GLY A 304 -3.92 2.95 -0.18
C GLY A 304 -4.20 1.48 0.17
N ALA A 305 -3.29 0.58 -0.19
CA ALA A 305 -3.39 -0.84 0.16
C ALA A 305 -3.22 -1.08 1.68
N LEU A 306 -2.26 -0.41 2.34
CA LEU A 306 -2.05 -0.53 3.79
C LEU A 306 -3.24 0.02 4.59
N ILE A 307 -3.79 1.16 4.18
CA ILE A 307 -5.00 1.72 4.78
C ILE A 307 -6.16 0.72 4.66
N LEU A 308 -6.37 0.13 3.49
CA LEU A 308 -7.40 -0.87 3.29
C LEU A 308 -7.20 -2.11 4.18
N LYS A 309 -5.97 -2.61 4.30
CA LYS A 309 -5.64 -3.72 5.22
C LYS A 309 -6.02 -3.36 6.67
N SER A 310 -5.68 -2.16 7.15
CA SER A 310 -6.04 -1.75 8.50
C SER A 310 -7.55 -1.77 8.72
N MET A 311 -8.34 -1.29 7.76
CA MET A 311 -9.81 -1.29 7.85
C MET A 311 -10.41 -2.70 7.84
N ILE A 312 -9.80 -3.64 7.11
CA ILE A 312 -10.22 -5.05 7.16
C ILE A 312 -9.99 -5.62 8.56
N LEU A 313 -8.84 -5.33 9.18
CA LEU A 313 -8.51 -5.84 10.52
C LEU A 313 -9.35 -5.18 11.62
N ASP A 314 -9.55 -3.86 11.55
CA ASP A 314 -10.35 -3.09 12.49
C ASP A 314 -11.86 -3.41 12.39
N GLY A 315 -12.32 -3.79 11.18
CA GLY A 315 -13.70 -4.19 10.93
C GLY A 315 -14.05 -5.60 11.41
N THR A 316 -13.09 -6.41 11.85
CA THR A 316 -13.36 -7.81 12.25
C THR A 316 -14.29 -7.93 13.46
N ASP A 317 -15.12 -8.99 13.49
CA ASP A 317 -15.82 -9.39 14.69
C ASP A 317 -14.88 -10.13 15.64
N VAL A 318 -14.59 -9.54 16.80
CA VAL A 318 -13.77 -10.20 17.82
C VAL A 318 -14.50 -11.43 18.35
N ILE A 319 -13.92 -12.61 18.18
CA ILE A 319 -14.50 -13.88 18.63
C ILE A 319 -13.59 -14.59 19.62
N SER A 320 -14.16 -15.16 20.66
CA SER A 320 -13.39 -15.75 21.77
C SER A 320 -12.43 -16.87 21.37
N SER A 321 -12.63 -17.49 20.19
CA SER A 321 -11.78 -18.56 19.68
C SER A 321 -10.53 -18.06 18.96
N LEU A 322 -10.48 -16.77 18.61
CA LEU A 322 -9.35 -16.10 17.94
C LEU A 322 -8.67 -15.05 18.84
N GLU A 323 -9.36 -14.61 19.89
CA GLU A 323 -8.82 -13.63 20.83
C GLU A 323 -7.49 -14.09 21.42
N ASN A 324 -6.46 -13.24 21.34
CA ASN A 324 -5.08 -13.51 21.79
C ASN A 324 -4.33 -14.62 21.04
N ILE A 325 -4.81 -15.05 19.88
CA ILE A 325 -4.12 -16.04 19.02
C ILE A 325 -4.02 -15.63 17.55
N THR A 326 -4.57 -14.48 17.18
CA THR A 326 -4.37 -13.80 15.90
C THR A 326 -4.16 -12.30 16.14
N VAL A 327 -3.68 -11.57 15.14
CA VAL A 327 -3.41 -10.13 15.24
C VAL A 327 -4.69 -9.35 15.60
N SER A 328 -5.77 -9.51 14.83
CA SER A 328 -7.05 -8.82 15.09
C SER A 328 -7.88 -9.46 16.22
N GLY A 329 -7.64 -10.73 16.54
CA GLY A 329 -8.51 -11.49 17.44
C GLY A 329 -9.90 -11.79 16.87
N GLY A 330 -10.14 -11.53 15.58
CA GLY A 330 -11.46 -11.49 14.97
C GLY A 330 -11.63 -12.36 13.73
N ARG A 331 -12.91 -12.52 13.36
CA ARG A 331 -13.37 -13.08 12.09
C ARG A 331 -13.68 -11.92 11.13
N LEU A 332 -13.39 -12.10 9.85
CA LEU A 332 -13.78 -11.17 8.79
C LEU A 332 -15.25 -10.77 8.93
N ASN A 333 -15.52 -9.47 8.90
CA ASN A 333 -16.85 -8.89 8.77
C ASN A 333 -16.84 -7.87 7.62
N LEU A 334 -17.49 -8.24 6.52
CA LEU A 334 -17.51 -7.45 5.29
C LEU A 334 -18.25 -6.13 5.46
N ASN A 335 -19.37 -6.16 6.20
CA ASN A 335 -20.20 -4.97 6.43
C ASN A 335 -19.47 -3.94 7.29
N ASN A 336 -18.88 -4.34 8.43
CA ASN A 336 -18.12 -3.44 9.28
C ASN A 336 -16.95 -2.80 8.52
N SER A 337 -16.18 -3.60 7.76
CA SER A 337 -15.09 -3.08 6.92
C SER A 337 -15.59 -2.11 5.86
N SER A 338 -16.78 -2.36 5.26
CA SER A 338 -17.40 -1.46 4.28
C SER A 338 -17.83 -0.12 4.90
N ILE A 339 -18.33 -0.14 6.12
CA ILE A 339 -18.66 1.09 6.87
C ILE A 339 -17.38 1.89 7.13
N LEU A 340 -16.31 1.25 7.62
CA LEU A 340 -15.03 1.94 7.85
C LEU A 340 -14.47 2.58 6.58
N VAL A 341 -14.50 1.87 5.45
CA VAL A 341 -14.06 2.40 4.16
C VAL A 341 -14.89 3.61 3.73
N SER A 342 -16.21 3.56 3.91
CA SER A 342 -17.11 4.66 3.54
C SER A 342 -17.00 5.86 4.49
N GLU A 343 -16.80 5.63 5.79
CA GLU A 343 -16.66 6.68 6.80
C GLU A 343 -15.27 7.35 6.72
N PHE A 344 -14.20 6.59 6.47
CA PHE A 344 -12.86 7.11 6.29
C PHE A 344 -12.83 8.19 5.21
N MET A 345 -13.46 7.94 4.09
CA MET A 345 -13.48 8.89 2.97
C MET A 345 -14.38 10.10 3.21
N ALA A 346 -15.35 10.00 4.10
CA ALA A 346 -16.16 11.15 4.50
C ALA A 346 -15.35 12.18 5.32
N SER A 347 -14.31 11.76 6.03
CA SER A 347 -13.39 12.66 6.73
C SER A 347 -12.28 13.20 5.84
N ASP A 348 -11.71 12.37 4.97
CA ASP A 348 -10.57 12.75 4.13
C ASP A 348 -10.98 13.60 2.91
N SER A 349 -12.24 13.48 2.45
CA SER A 349 -12.77 14.36 1.40
C SER A 349 -12.81 15.83 1.79
N LEU A 350 -12.66 16.12 3.09
CA LEU A 350 -12.58 17.49 3.64
C LEU A 350 -11.14 17.96 3.85
N ASP A 351 -10.14 17.11 3.70
CA ASP A 351 -8.75 17.50 3.83
C ASP A 351 -8.29 18.28 2.58
N PRO A 352 -7.44 19.29 2.75
CA PRO A 352 -6.93 20.04 1.60
C PRO A 352 -5.91 19.19 0.83
N ASN A 353 -5.90 19.32 -0.50
CA ASN A 353 -4.79 18.82 -1.29
C ASN A 353 -3.49 19.52 -0.88
N PRO A 354 -2.34 18.85 -0.95
CA PRO A 354 -1.05 19.46 -0.69
C PRO A 354 -0.70 20.49 -1.78
N VAL A 355 0.29 21.33 -1.49
CA VAL A 355 0.94 22.15 -2.52
C VAL A 355 1.65 21.24 -3.53
N THR A 356 1.78 21.70 -4.78
CA THR A 356 2.55 21.00 -5.81
C THR A 356 3.73 21.85 -6.29
N ASP A 357 4.66 21.24 -7.04
CA ASP A 357 5.81 21.91 -7.63
C ASP A 357 6.64 22.74 -6.62
N LEU A 358 6.79 22.23 -5.39
CA LEU A 358 7.63 22.89 -4.38
C LEU A 358 9.08 22.92 -4.86
N THR A 359 9.61 24.12 -5.00
CA THR A 359 10.98 24.38 -5.43
C THR A 359 11.69 25.35 -4.49
N GLY A 360 13.03 25.29 -4.46
CA GLY A 360 13.85 26.18 -3.62
C GLY A 360 15.09 26.65 -4.36
N ASP A 361 15.39 27.93 -4.25
CA ASP A 361 16.61 28.57 -4.78
C ASP A 361 17.45 29.15 -3.63
N GLY A 362 18.59 28.53 -3.36
CA GLY A 362 19.58 28.94 -2.37
C GLY A 362 20.80 29.67 -2.96
N SER A 363 20.74 30.04 -4.24
CA SER A 363 21.88 30.75 -4.94
C SER A 363 22.27 32.07 -4.30
N GLY A 364 21.40 32.65 -3.49
CA GLY A 364 21.70 33.88 -2.72
C GLY A 364 22.61 33.67 -1.51
N GLY A 365 22.95 32.45 -1.14
CA GLY A 365 23.86 32.09 -0.04
C GLY A 365 23.34 32.39 1.36
N THR A 366 22.77 33.56 1.60
CA THR A 366 22.19 33.99 2.89
C THR A 366 20.67 34.03 2.89
N VAL A 367 20.06 33.58 1.78
CA VAL A 367 18.62 33.59 1.53
C VAL A 367 18.24 32.35 0.74
N ILE A 368 17.17 31.69 1.12
CA ILE A 368 16.53 30.65 0.32
C ILE A 368 15.15 31.16 -0.12
N GLN A 369 14.86 31.07 -1.40
CA GLN A 369 13.55 31.40 -1.95
C GLN A 369 12.82 30.13 -2.26
N LEU A 370 11.68 29.90 -1.59
CA LEU A 370 10.77 28.80 -1.85
C LEU A 370 9.64 29.27 -2.77
N SER A 371 9.19 28.41 -3.66
CA SER A 371 7.98 28.64 -4.45
C SER A 371 7.23 27.32 -4.68
N TRP A 372 5.90 27.41 -4.82
CA TRP A 372 5.01 26.26 -4.98
C TRP A 372 3.75 26.65 -5.76
N VAL A 373 2.98 25.66 -6.17
CA VAL A 373 1.62 25.83 -6.70
C VAL A 373 0.63 25.49 -5.57
N ASN A 374 -0.30 26.41 -5.31
CA ASN A 374 -1.34 26.22 -4.29
C ASN A 374 -2.39 25.21 -4.72
N PRO A 375 -2.95 24.42 -3.80
CA PRO A 375 -4.07 23.55 -4.09
C PRO A 375 -5.31 24.35 -4.52
N THR A 376 -6.11 23.77 -5.40
CA THR A 376 -7.36 24.36 -5.92
C THR A 376 -8.61 23.64 -5.42
N SER A 377 -8.43 22.49 -4.78
CA SER A 377 -9.52 21.65 -4.29
C SER A 377 -9.16 20.95 -2.98
N LEU A 378 -10.18 20.46 -2.30
CA LEU A 378 -10.04 19.43 -1.27
C LEU A 378 -9.72 18.10 -1.94
N PHE A 379 -9.28 17.12 -1.15
CA PHE A 379 -8.93 15.78 -1.63
C PHE A 379 -10.11 15.11 -2.38
N GLY A 380 -11.33 15.28 -1.90
CA GLY A 380 -12.56 14.80 -2.56
C GLY A 380 -12.99 15.55 -3.83
N GLY A 381 -12.18 16.50 -4.34
CA GLY A 381 -12.44 17.26 -5.55
C GLY A 381 -13.30 18.52 -5.37
N ASP A 382 -13.84 18.76 -4.16
CA ASP A 382 -14.61 19.95 -3.83
C ASP A 382 -13.72 21.20 -3.79
N THR A 383 -14.30 22.36 -4.03
CA THR A 383 -13.58 23.66 -3.95
C THR A 383 -13.00 23.85 -2.55
N ILE A 384 -11.69 24.11 -2.47
CA ILE A 384 -11.01 24.35 -1.19
C ILE A 384 -11.51 25.64 -0.54
N PRO A 385 -11.91 25.61 0.75
CA PRO A 385 -12.24 26.83 1.51
C PRO A 385 -10.99 27.65 1.84
N ASP A 386 -11.12 28.64 2.75
CA ASP A 386 -9.98 29.42 3.22
C ASP A 386 -8.95 28.52 3.92
N TYR A 387 -7.70 28.62 3.49
CA TYR A 387 -6.58 27.83 3.99
C TYR A 387 -5.32 28.66 4.18
N GLU A 388 -4.37 28.12 4.93
CA GLU A 388 -3.01 28.60 5.09
C GLU A 388 -2.02 27.50 4.72
N ASN A 389 -0.83 27.87 4.24
CA ASN A 389 0.28 26.92 4.10
C ASN A 389 1.25 27.14 5.25
N ASP A 390 1.38 26.16 6.12
CA ASP A 390 2.32 26.16 7.24
C ASP A 390 3.68 25.67 6.75
N LEU A 391 4.72 26.49 6.96
CA LEU A 391 6.09 26.23 6.54
C LEU A 391 6.94 25.82 7.73
N TYR A 392 7.74 24.80 7.53
CA TYR A 392 8.70 24.31 8.51
C TYR A 392 10.11 24.29 7.90
N ARG A 393 11.12 24.54 8.72
CA ARG A 393 12.53 24.34 8.40
C ARG A 393 13.15 23.41 9.44
N ASP A 394 13.76 22.32 8.99
CA ASP A 394 14.39 21.31 9.86
C ASP A 394 13.44 20.82 10.98
N GLY A 395 12.16 20.60 10.62
CA GLY A 395 11.09 20.20 11.52
C GLY A 395 10.54 21.31 12.45
N SER A 396 11.07 22.53 12.39
CA SER A 396 10.61 23.67 13.18
C SER A 396 9.72 24.60 12.35
N TRP A 397 8.53 24.94 12.87
CA TRP A 397 7.64 25.93 12.23
C TRP A 397 8.34 27.27 12.07
N ILE A 398 8.20 27.92 10.89
CA ILE A 398 8.80 29.22 10.58
C ILE A 398 7.78 30.28 10.17
N GLU A 399 6.73 29.92 9.44
CA GLU A 399 5.72 30.87 8.95
C GLU A 399 4.44 30.15 8.54
N SER A 400 3.32 30.88 8.46
CA SER A 400 2.08 30.45 7.81
C SER A 400 1.69 31.51 6.78
N THR A 401 1.50 31.07 5.52
CA THR A 401 1.10 31.95 4.43
C THR A 401 -0.38 31.78 4.10
N VAL A 402 -1.11 32.87 3.95
CA VAL A 402 -2.53 32.82 3.58
C VAL A 402 -2.74 32.33 2.13
N SER A 403 -3.94 31.87 1.83
CA SER A 403 -4.35 31.44 0.48
C SER A 403 -4.00 32.49 -0.58
N GLY A 404 -3.48 32.03 -1.72
CA GLY A 404 -3.02 32.91 -2.82
C GLY A 404 -1.54 33.28 -2.79
N ILE A 405 -0.83 33.10 -1.66
CA ILE A 405 0.63 33.23 -1.60
C ILE A 405 1.27 31.94 -2.10
N THR A 406 2.22 32.06 -3.03
CA THR A 406 2.90 30.94 -3.70
C THR A 406 4.41 30.93 -3.53
N ASN A 407 4.93 31.74 -2.62
CA ASN A 407 6.36 31.85 -2.34
C ASN A 407 6.64 32.31 -0.93
N TYR A 408 7.84 32.00 -0.44
CA TYR A 408 8.37 32.43 0.84
C TYR A 408 9.87 32.70 0.72
N VAL A 409 10.38 33.69 1.47
CA VAL A 409 11.80 33.99 1.51
C VAL A 409 12.31 33.74 2.92
N ASP A 410 13.09 32.71 3.07
CA ASP A 410 13.74 32.36 4.34
C ASP A 410 15.08 33.09 4.46
N THR A 411 15.21 33.88 5.54
CA THR A 411 16.41 34.64 5.84
C THR A 411 16.44 35.01 7.34
N PRO A 412 17.61 34.94 8.00
CA PRO A 412 18.90 34.50 7.44
C PRO A 412 19.02 32.98 7.37
N VAL A 413 19.72 32.51 6.36
CA VAL A 413 20.25 31.15 6.27
C VAL A 413 21.78 31.20 6.19
N TYR A 414 22.45 30.15 6.57
CA TYR A 414 23.90 30.06 6.56
C TYR A 414 24.41 29.46 5.25
N PRO A 415 25.33 30.15 4.54
CA PRO A 415 25.94 29.61 3.32
C PRO A 415 26.61 28.26 3.55
N GLY A 416 26.46 27.33 2.57
CA GLY A 416 27.03 25.97 2.65
C GLY A 416 26.15 24.97 3.42
N THR A 417 25.08 25.42 4.07
CA THR A 417 24.16 24.55 4.82
C THR A 417 23.03 24.04 3.95
N ILE A 418 22.64 22.78 4.14
CA ILE A 418 21.43 22.20 3.52
C ILE A 418 20.32 22.27 4.56
N TYR A 419 19.19 22.84 4.16
CA TYR A 419 17.98 22.91 4.97
C TYR A 419 16.88 22.05 4.39
N GLU A 420 16.13 21.36 5.25
CA GLU A 420 14.93 20.63 4.88
C GLU A 420 13.70 21.52 5.12
N TYR A 421 12.94 21.79 4.06
CA TYR A 421 11.70 22.56 4.14
C TYR A 421 10.51 21.63 3.96
N THR A 422 9.49 21.81 4.80
CA THR A 422 8.21 21.12 4.69
C THR A 422 7.09 22.14 4.58
N VAL A 423 6.16 21.93 3.66
CA VAL A 423 4.96 22.74 3.50
C VAL A 423 3.73 21.86 3.71
N ILE A 424 2.82 22.30 4.58
CA ILE A 424 1.56 21.62 4.90
C ILE A 424 0.41 22.60 4.67
N THR A 425 -0.54 22.29 3.82
CA THR A 425 -1.77 23.09 3.67
C THR A 425 -2.71 22.76 4.83
N ARG A 426 -3.26 23.79 5.49
CA ARG A 426 -4.17 23.65 6.63
C ARG A 426 -5.42 24.51 6.42
N LEU A 427 -6.60 23.90 6.59
CA LEU A 427 -7.88 24.64 6.54
C LEU A 427 -8.06 25.52 7.77
N VAL A 428 -8.53 26.77 7.56
CA VAL A 428 -8.73 27.73 8.65
C VAL A 428 -9.94 27.37 9.51
N GLU A 429 -10.94 26.70 8.94
CA GLU A 429 -12.23 26.46 9.62
C GLU A 429 -12.22 25.30 10.62
N ASN A 430 -11.38 24.27 10.41
CA ASN A 430 -11.40 23.03 11.19
C ASN A 430 -10.01 22.45 11.51
N ASP A 431 -8.92 23.15 11.14
CA ASP A 431 -7.52 22.74 11.31
C ASP A 431 -7.14 21.42 10.58
N SER A 432 -7.96 20.95 9.63
CA SER A 432 -7.64 19.81 8.78
C SER A 432 -6.42 20.09 7.92
N THR A 433 -5.51 19.12 7.73
CA THR A 433 -4.22 19.32 7.07
C THR A 433 -3.99 18.35 5.93
N SER A 434 -3.29 18.81 4.89
CA SER A 434 -2.78 17.95 3.82
C SER A 434 -1.64 17.05 4.30
N VAL A 435 -1.30 16.06 3.49
CA VAL A 435 0.01 15.39 3.60
C VAL A 435 1.13 16.41 3.44
N PRO A 436 2.28 16.25 4.15
CA PRO A 436 3.41 17.17 4.05
C PRO A 436 4.14 17.03 2.72
N VAL A 437 4.57 18.14 2.12
CA VAL A 437 5.47 18.17 0.95
C VAL A 437 6.84 18.67 1.39
N THR A 438 7.88 17.87 1.20
CA THR A 438 9.22 18.14 1.72
C THR A 438 10.24 18.34 0.59
N LEU A 439 11.18 19.27 0.80
CA LEU A 439 12.25 19.61 -0.14
C LEU A 439 13.54 19.95 0.61
N SER A 440 14.68 19.39 0.19
CA SER A 440 16.00 19.80 0.68
C SER A 440 16.62 20.85 -0.25
N VAL A 441 17.04 21.98 0.31
CA VAL A 441 17.64 23.10 -0.44
C VAL A 441 18.99 23.47 0.18
N ALA A 442 20.03 23.49 -0.64
CA ALA A 442 21.33 24.00 -0.21
C ALA A 442 21.38 25.54 -0.33
N ALA A 443 21.71 26.23 0.75
CA ALA A 443 22.18 27.61 0.66
C ALA A 443 23.59 27.58 0.03
N GLU A 444 23.73 28.09 -1.20
CA GLU A 444 25.03 28.05 -1.86
C GLU A 444 26.09 28.77 -1.01
N ALA A 445 27.28 28.20 -0.95
CA ALA A 445 28.40 28.90 -0.34
C ALA A 445 28.64 30.19 -1.15
N GLY A 446 28.26 31.33 -0.58
CA GLY A 446 28.56 32.64 -1.17
C GLY A 446 30.08 32.83 -1.37
N ASP A 447 30.50 33.94 -1.96
CA ASP A 447 31.92 34.28 -2.11
C ASP A 447 32.61 34.55 -0.73
N CYS A 448 32.28 33.79 0.32
CA CYS A 448 33.00 33.84 1.57
C CYS A 448 34.33 33.13 1.43
N GLN A 449 35.41 33.84 1.64
CA GLN A 449 36.75 33.24 1.69
C GLN A 449 36.94 32.56 3.06
N LEU A 450 36.97 31.21 3.08
CA LEU A 450 37.18 30.47 4.32
C LEU A 450 38.46 30.93 5.01
N GLY A 451 38.37 31.24 6.30
CA GLY A 451 39.47 31.77 7.11
C GLY A 451 39.61 33.30 7.09
N ASP A 452 38.71 34.04 6.41
CA ASP A 452 38.63 35.50 6.36
C ASP A 452 37.35 36.06 7.01
N PRO A 453 37.12 35.83 8.32
CA PRO A 453 35.92 36.29 9.02
C PRO A 453 35.80 37.83 9.15
N ASN A 454 36.86 38.59 8.92
CA ASN A 454 36.76 40.06 8.91
C ASN A 454 36.45 40.61 7.51
N MET A 455 36.37 39.74 6.48
CA MET A 455 35.99 40.05 5.10
C MET A 455 36.91 41.11 4.40
N ASP A 456 38.18 41.18 4.80
CA ASP A 456 39.12 42.14 4.20
C ASP A 456 39.92 41.57 3.01
N GLY A 457 39.74 40.31 2.69
CA GLY A 457 40.39 39.60 1.57
C GLY A 457 41.79 39.08 1.88
N ILE A 458 42.23 39.14 3.14
CA ILE A 458 43.58 38.74 3.56
C ILE A 458 43.51 37.87 4.83
N ILE A 459 43.72 36.57 4.71
CA ILE A 459 43.71 35.67 5.88
C ILE A 459 44.99 35.90 6.70
N ASN A 460 44.84 36.40 7.91
CA ASN A 460 45.91 36.76 8.82
C ASN A 460 45.46 36.70 10.31
N VAL A 461 46.32 37.17 11.24
CA VAL A 461 46.07 37.17 12.69
C VAL A 461 44.80 37.99 13.08
N MET A 462 44.38 38.96 12.25
CA MET A 462 43.16 39.72 12.55
C MET A 462 41.90 38.86 12.43
N ASP A 463 41.92 37.88 11.58
CA ASP A 463 40.85 36.89 11.41
C ASP A 463 40.72 35.95 12.62
N MET A 464 41.85 35.55 13.16
CA MET A 464 41.86 34.79 14.43
C MET A 464 41.28 35.64 15.58
N ILE A 465 41.55 36.94 15.62
CA ILE A 465 40.98 37.83 16.63
C ILE A 465 39.48 38.01 16.42
N LYS A 466 39.01 38.12 15.18
CA LYS A 466 37.58 38.19 14.86
C LYS A 466 36.85 36.86 15.24
N THR A 467 37.43 35.74 14.90
CA THR A 467 36.93 34.42 15.31
C THR A 467 36.83 34.29 16.84
N LEU A 468 37.85 34.73 17.54
CA LEU A 468 37.85 34.73 19.02
C LEU A 468 36.73 35.61 19.58
N GLN A 469 36.41 36.75 18.97
CA GLN A 469 35.31 37.62 19.39
C GLN A 469 33.94 36.90 19.25
N PHE A 470 33.76 36.12 18.18
CA PHE A 470 32.56 35.30 18.01
C PHE A 470 32.48 34.18 19.05
N ILE A 471 33.56 33.42 19.29
CA ILE A 471 33.62 32.37 20.31
C ILE A 471 33.32 32.91 21.71
N MET A 472 33.78 34.12 22.00
CA MET A 472 33.56 34.78 23.31
C MET A 472 32.22 35.51 23.41
N GLU A 473 31.39 35.41 22.37
CA GLU A 473 30.09 36.10 22.28
C GLU A 473 30.21 37.64 22.45
N TRP A 474 31.35 38.21 22.11
CA TRP A 474 31.57 39.69 22.14
C TRP A 474 31.08 40.36 20.86
N ASP A 475 30.89 39.59 19.81
CA ASP A 475 30.34 39.98 18.53
C ASP A 475 29.44 38.87 17.98
N ILE A 476 28.48 39.21 17.12
CA ILE A 476 27.55 38.26 16.47
C ILE A 476 27.89 38.25 15.00
N PRO A 477 28.31 37.10 14.42
CA PRO A 477 28.68 37.05 13.02
C PRO A 477 27.45 37.31 12.11
N THR A 478 27.65 38.04 11.05
CA THR A 478 26.75 38.04 9.90
C THR A 478 26.84 36.65 9.21
N PRO A 479 25.88 36.28 8.36
CA PRO A 479 25.93 34.99 7.66
C PRO A 479 27.22 34.76 6.85
N ASN A 480 27.76 35.80 6.19
CA ASN A 480 29.01 35.69 5.44
C ASN A 480 30.24 35.59 6.38
N GLU A 481 30.26 36.33 7.48
CA GLU A 481 31.31 36.19 8.50
C GLU A 481 31.27 34.84 9.16
N PHE A 482 30.05 34.27 9.41
CA PHE A 482 29.89 32.92 9.91
C PHE A 482 30.45 31.87 8.91
N CYS A 483 30.08 31.95 7.63
CA CYS A 483 30.62 31.09 6.57
C CYS A 483 32.15 31.16 6.50
N ALA A 484 32.72 32.35 6.60
CA ALA A 484 34.17 32.52 6.57
C ALA A 484 34.86 31.96 7.82
N THR A 485 34.16 31.83 8.94
CA THR A 485 34.70 31.41 10.23
C THR A 485 34.56 29.92 10.48
N ASP A 486 33.42 29.32 10.08
CA ASP A 486 33.11 27.91 10.22
C ASP A 486 33.87 27.11 9.14
N VAL A 487 35.12 26.81 9.44
CA VAL A 487 36.07 26.21 8.47
C VAL A 487 35.92 24.73 8.33
N ASP A 488 35.34 24.04 9.31
CA ASP A 488 35.07 22.59 9.28
C ASP A 488 33.62 22.24 8.88
N PHE A 489 32.78 23.24 8.65
CA PHE A 489 31.37 23.12 8.22
C PHE A 489 30.49 22.34 9.21
N ASP A 490 30.76 22.44 10.52
CA ASP A 490 29.97 21.78 11.55
C ASP A 490 28.80 22.61 12.07
N ASN A 491 28.56 23.81 11.48
CA ASN A 491 27.55 24.80 11.86
C ASN A 491 27.75 25.41 13.27
N THR A 492 28.96 25.35 13.79
CA THR A 492 29.27 25.98 15.08
C THR A 492 30.64 26.68 15.01
N ILE A 493 30.75 27.90 15.51
CA ILE A 493 32.05 28.58 15.62
C ILE A 493 32.68 28.22 16.94
N THR A 494 33.76 27.48 16.87
CA THR A 494 34.46 26.94 18.04
C THR A 494 35.96 27.23 18.05
N VAL A 495 36.66 26.81 19.09
CA VAL A 495 38.13 26.87 19.16
C VAL A 495 38.77 26.00 18.06
N TYR A 496 38.04 25.03 17.53
CA TYR A 496 38.54 24.17 16.44
C TYR A 496 38.67 24.95 15.14
N ASP A 497 37.68 25.81 14.79
CA ASP A 497 37.76 26.72 13.64
C ASP A 497 38.92 27.69 13.78
N LEU A 498 39.11 28.24 14.99
CA LEU A 498 40.26 29.08 15.26
C LEU A 498 41.60 28.39 15.01
N MET A 499 41.69 27.07 15.33
CA MET A 499 42.88 26.28 15.03
C MET A 499 43.05 26.06 13.51
N LEU A 500 41.97 25.76 12.80
CA LEU A 500 42.00 25.60 11.33
C LEU A 500 42.40 26.87 10.62
N ILE A 501 41.88 28.06 11.06
CA ILE A 501 42.32 29.36 10.52
C ILE A 501 43.81 29.56 10.79
N SER A 502 44.31 29.20 11.98
CA SER A 502 45.74 29.25 12.30
C SER A 502 46.56 28.39 11.34
N ASP A 503 46.06 27.18 11.02
CA ASP A 503 46.76 26.28 10.09
C ASP A 503 46.76 26.84 8.63
N ILE A 504 45.68 27.50 8.20
CA ILE A 504 45.63 28.20 6.90
C ILE A 504 46.71 29.32 6.88
N ILE A 505 46.81 30.14 7.94
CA ILE A 505 47.80 31.22 8.06
C ILE A 505 49.22 30.66 8.02
N LEU A 506 49.45 29.52 8.65
CA LEU A 506 50.77 28.89 8.73
C LEU A 506 51.11 27.99 7.50
N GLY A 507 50.17 27.86 6.57
CA GLY A 507 50.33 27.00 5.38
C GLY A 507 50.45 25.50 5.71
N ARG A 508 49.71 25.04 6.69
CA ARG A 508 49.74 23.65 7.17
C ARG A 508 48.50 22.88 6.74
#